data_b83f351aed24943c144bc665ce969f74
#
_entry.id   b83f351aed24943c144bc665ce969f74
#
_cell.length_a   1.000
_cell.length_b   1.000
_cell.length_c   1.000
_cell.angle_alpha   90.00
_cell.angle_beta   90.00
_cell.angle_gamma   90.00
#
_symmetry.space_group_name_H-M   'P 1'
#
loop_
_entity.id
_entity.type
_entity.pdbx_description
1 polymer ?
#
loop_
_entity_poly.entity_id
_entity_poly.type
_entity_poly.pdbx_seq_one_letter_code
_entity_poly.pdbx_strand_id
1 'polypeptide(L)'
;MVKLRNKIVKYRVAILIIGFLLLIPSAMGYFKTKVNYDILYYLPNEIETMQGQDILMDDFNKGAYAMVVVQNMDTKSTDRLIKKVENVDHVAQVISYTGIVGEDVPSEMVPSKFRKYFENDSTDTTLFAIFFDNTTSSDDTMNAITQIRKETEGQAFISGMSAVVTDTKNL
;
A
#
# COMPACT_ATOMS: atom_id res chain seq x y z
N MET A 1 16.85 -44.56 -30.62
CA MET A 1 17.55 -43.92 -29.50
C MET A 1 19.02 -43.59 -29.78
N VAL A 2 19.80 -44.44 -30.44
CA VAL A 2 21.25 -44.25 -30.69
C VAL A 2 21.54 -43.02 -31.57
N LYS A 3 20.74 -42.74 -32.61
CA LYS A 3 20.92 -41.57 -33.51
C LYS A 3 20.72 -40.21 -32.80
N LEU A 4 19.81 -40.15 -31.81
CA LEU A 4 19.57 -38.93 -31.03
C LEU A 4 20.75 -38.63 -30.09
N ARG A 5 21.25 -39.65 -29.39
CA ARG A 5 22.42 -39.57 -28.52
C ARG A 5 23.65 -39.03 -29.27
N ASN A 6 23.94 -39.58 -30.47
CA ASN A 6 25.09 -39.17 -31.25
C ASN A 6 24.96 -37.71 -31.75
N LYS A 7 23.75 -37.24 -32.07
CA LYS A 7 23.51 -35.83 -32.43
C LYS A 7 23.72 -34.90 -31.22
N ILE A 8 23.22 -35.26 -30.03
CA ILE A 8 23.42 -34.45 -28.81
C ILE A 8 24.90 -34.32 -28.48
N VAL A 9 25.65 -35.43 -28.53
CA VAL A 9 27.09 -35.41 -28.27
C VAL A 9 27.86 -34.59 -29.32
N LYS A 10 27.47 -34.66 -30.58
CA LYS A 10 28.09 -33.89 -31.67
C LYS A 10 27.89 -32.39 -31.51
N TYR A 11 26.70 -31.94 -31.04
CA TYR A 11 26.34 -30.55 -30.91
C TYR A 11 26.38 -30.03 -29.45
N ARG A 12 27.05 -30.74 -28.53
CA ARG A 12 27.11 -30.44 -27.12
C ARG A 12 27.48 -28.96 -26.81
N VAL A 13 28.47 -28.43 -27.51
CA VAL A 13 28.93 -27.03 -27.33
C VAL A 13 27.87 -26.06 -27.81
N ALA A 14 27.26 -26.31 -28.98
CA ALA A 14 26.18 -25.46 -29.48
C ALA A 14 24.95 -25.46 -28.55
N ILE A 15 24.58 -26.59 -27.99
CA ILE A 15 23.48 -26.70 -27.02
C ILE A 15 23.79 -25.91 -25.76
N LEU A 16 25.03 -25.96 -25.25
CA LEU A 16 25.48 -25.18 -24.11
C LEU A 16 25.39 -23.67 -24.38
N ILE A 17 25.90 -23.24 -25.56
CA ILE A 17 25.86 -21.84 -25.95
C ILE A 17 24.42 -21.35 -26.05
N ILE A 18 23.52 -22.10 -26.67
CA ILE A 18 22.10 -21.78 -26.80
C ILE A 18 21.45 -21.71 -25.40
N GLY A 19 21.76 -22.66 -24.51
CA GLY A 19 21.29 -22.67 -23.14
C GLY A 19 21.71 -21.40 -22.38
N PHE A 20 22.97 -21.03 -22.48
CA PHE A 20 23.47 -19.79 -21.89
C PHE A 20 22.80 -18.52 -22.48
N LEU A 21 22.56 -18.51 -23.78
CA LEU A 21 21.92 -17.40 -24.47
C LEU A 21 20.44 -17.23 -24.05
N LEU A 22 19.75 -18.34 -23.75
CA LEU A 22 18.37 -18.33 -23.24
C LEU A 22 18.27 -17.89 -21.77
N LEU A 23 19.36 -17.96 -21.00
CA LEU A 23 19.35 -17.44 -19.62
C LEU A 23 19.16 -15.93 -19.57
N ILE A 24 19.65 -15.20 -20.59
CA ILE A 24 19.53 -13.73 -20.63
C ILE A 24 18.06 -13.29 -20.67
N PRO A 25 17.25 -13.71 -21.68
CA PRO A 25 15.83 -13.34 -21.68
C PRO A 25 15.04 -13.90 -20.51
N SER A 26 15.43 -15.07 -19.99
CA SER A 26 14.82 -15.65 -18.79
C SER A 26 15.05 -14.78 -17.55
N ALA A 27 16.27 -14.32 -17.33
CA ALA A 27 16.58 -13.41 -16.24
C ALA A 27 15.83 -12.07 -16.40
N MET A 28 15.80 -11.51 -17.61
CA MET A 28 15.02 -10.30 -17.88
C MET A 28 13.52 -10.49 -17.61
N GLY A 29 12.96 -11.64 -17.97
CA GLY A 29 11.57 -12.01 -17.67
C GLY A 29 11.32 -12.09 -16.18
N TYR A 30 12.20 -12.72 -15.43
CA TYR A 30 12.10 -12.84 -13.97
C TYR A 30 12.02 -11.46 -13.28
N PHE A 31 12.92 -10.54 -13.61
CA PHE A 31 12.92 -9.19 -13.02
C PHE A 31 11.73 -8.32 -13.46
N LYS A 32 11.11 -8.60 -14.60
CA LYS A 32 9.93 -7.88 -15.09
C LYS A 32 8.61 -8.49 -14.62
N THR A 33 8.63 -9.72 -14.12
CA THR A 33 7.41 -10.38 -13.64
C THR A 33 7.02 -9.76 -12.30
N LYS A 34 5.84 -9.14 -12.26
CA LYS A 34 5.22 -8.62 -11.03
C LYS A 34 4.07 -9.54 -10.63
N VAL A 35 4.01 -9.86 -9.34
CA VAL A 35 2.85 -10.55 -8.77
C VAL A 35 1.82 -9.47 -8.43
N ASN A 36 0.62 -9.60 -8.97
CA ASN A 36 -0.48 -8.72 -8.61
C ASN A 36 -1.22 -9.30 -7.41
N TYR A 37 -1.16 -8.60 -6.29
CA TYR A 37 -1.84 -8.98 -5.04
C TYR A 37 -3.24 -8.36 -4.92
N ASP A 38 -3.69 -7.61 -5.94
CA ASP A 38 -4.98 -6.95 -5.93
C ASP A 38 -6.10 -7.92 -6.32
N ILE A 39 -6.93 -8.25 -5.35
CA ILE A 39 -8.09 -9.11 -5.58
C ILE A 39 -9.09 -8.44 -6.52
N LEU A 40 -9.20 -7.12 -6.48
CA LEU A 40 -10.12 -6.36 -7.34
C LEU A 40 -9.78 -6.49 -8.83
N TYR A 41 -8.51 -6.66 -9.17
CA TYR A 41 -8.05 -6.85 -10.55
C TYR A 41 -8.68 -8.08 -11.23
N TYR A 42 -9.09 -9.08 -10.46
CA TYR A 42 -9.72 -10.31 -10.99
C TYR A 42 -11.24 -10.22 -11.08
N LEU A 43 -11.82 -9.11 -10.68
CA LEU A 43 -13.27 -8.89 -10.76
C LEU A 43 -13.68 -8.31 -12.12
N PRO A 44 -14.87 -8.67 -12.65
CA PRO A 44 -15.40 -8.03 -13.85
C PRO A 44 -15.60 -6.52 -13.65
N ASN A 45 -15.29 -5.72 -14.67
CA ASN A 45 -15.41 -4.25 -14.59
C ASN A 45 -16.87 -3.77 -14.48
N GLU A 46 -17.83 -4.63 -14.84
CA GLU A 46 -19.26 -4.30 -14.87
C GLU A 46 -19.92 -4.30 -13.48
N ILE A 47 -19.26 -4.83 -12.45
CA ILE A 47 -19.84 -4.85 -11.11
C ILE A 47 -19.74 -3.47 -10.43
N GLU A 48 -20.74 -3.16 -9.60
CA GLU A 48 -20.84 -1.88 -8.88
C GLU A 48 -19.58 -1.52 -8.08
N THR A 49 -18.91 -2.51 -7.49
CA THR A 49 -17.68 -2.30 -6.73
C THR A 49 -16.57 -1.72 -7.62
N MET A 50 -16.41 -2.23 -8.84
CA MET A 50 -15.39 -1.72 -9.77
C MET A 50 -15.76 -0.33 -10.28
N GLN A 51 -17.02 -0.11 -10.64
CA GLN A 51 -17.52 1.22 -11.04
C GLN A 51 -17.32 2.25 -9.92
N GLY A 52 -17.60 1.87 -8.67
CA GLY A 52 -17.34 2.73 -7.51
C GLY A 52 -15.86 3.02 -7.29
N GLN A 53 -14.98 2.04 -7.53
CA GLN A 53 -13.54 2.22 -7.46
C GLN A 53 -13.04 3.20 -8.53
N ASP A 54 -13.54 3.07 -9.77
CA ASP A 54 -13.20 3.97 -10.87
C ASP A 54 -13.61 5.41 -10.55
N ILE A 55 -14.83 5.62 -10.03
CA ILE A 55 -15.29 6.95 -9.59
C ILE A 55 -14.39 7.51 -8.48
N LEU A 56 -14.02 6.69 -7.49
CA LEU A 56 -13.14 7.13 -6.42
C LEU A 56 -11.75 7.55 -6.94
N MET A 57 -11.23 6.83 -7.93
CA MET A 57 -9.97 7.16 -8.58
C MET A 57 -10.07 8.42 -9.44
N ASP A 58 -11.02 8.44 -10.38
CA ASP A 58 -11.07 9.43 -11.45
C ASP A 58 -11.61 10.77 -10.95
N ASP A 59 -12.66 10.75 -10.11
CA ASP A 59 -13.33 11.97 -9.65
C ASP A 59 -12.75 12.50 -8.33
N PHE A 60 -12.26 11.62 -7.46
CA PHE A 60 -11.80 11.99 -6.11
C PHE A 60 -10.30 11.79 -5.89
N ASN A 61 -9.58 11.21 -6.84
CA ASN A 61 -8.15 10.85 -6.70
C ASN A 61 -7.86 10.00 -5.46
N LYS A 62 -8.72 9.02 -5.18
CA LYS A 62 -8.65 8.13 -4.00
C LYS A 62 -8.74 6.67 -4.42
N GLY A 63 -7.58 6.06 -4.67
CA GLY A 63 -7.51 4.69 -5.16
C GLY A 63 -7.43 3.64 -4.06
N ALA A 64 -6.70 3.94 -3.00
CA ALA A 64 -6.47 3.03 -1.89
C ALA A 64 -6.59 3.76 -0.55
N TYR A 65 -6.76 3.00 0.53
CA TYR A 65 -6.79 3.57 1.88
C TYR A 65 -6.09 2.69 2.90
N ALA A 66 -5.64 3.31 3.98
CA ALA A 66 -5.17 2.66 5.20
C ALA A 66 -5.69 3.38 6.44
N MET A 67 -5.86 2.62 7.52
CA MET A 67 -6.19 3.15 8.84
C MET A 67 -4.93 3.13 9.70
N VAL A 68 -4.70 4.20 10.44
CA VAL A 68 -3.55 4.32 11.34
C VAL A 68 -4.04 4.56 12.75
N VAL A 69 -3.56 3.74 13.67
CA VAL A 69 -3.83 3.86 15.11
C VAL A 69 -2.53 4.21 15.81
N VAL A 70 -2.56 5.30 16.54
CA VAL A 70 -1.46 5.78 17.39
C VAL A 70 -1.83 5.58 18.84
N GLN A 71 -0.87 5.15 19.68
CA GLN A 71 -1.10 4.92 21.10
C GLN A 71 -0.15 5.77 21.95
N ASN A 72 -0.65 6.24 23.10
CA ASN A 72 0.13 6.98 24.10
C ASN A 72 0.88 8.19 23.50
N MET A 73 0.24 8.94 22.59
CA MET A 73 0.81 10.12 21.95
C MET A 73 -0.10 11.32 22.20
N ASP A 74 0.47 12.42 22.64
CA ASP A 74 -0.26 13.67 22.82
C ASP A 74 -0.73 14.25 21.47
N THR A 75 -1.80 15.03 21.50
CA THR A 75 -2.44 15.62 20.30
C THR A 75 -1.45 16.37 19.41
N LYS A 76 -0.54 17.17 20.01
CA LYS A 76 0.45 17.95 19.24
C LYS A 76 1.47 17.06 18.52
N SER A 77 1.85 15.95 19.13
CA SER A 77 2.77 14.98 18.51
C SER A 77 2.06 14.19 17.43
N THR A 78 0.79 13.82 17.65
CA THR A 78 -0.07 13.19 16.65
C THR A 78 -0.26 14.12 15.43
N ASP A 79 -0.52 15.41 15.63
CA ASP A 79 -0.65 16.37 14.52
C ASP A 79 0.64 16.54 13.72
N ARG A 80 1.79 16.55 14.40
CA ARG A 80 3.08 16.56 13.70
C ARG A 80 3.32 15.29 12.89
N LEU A 81 2.90 14.14 13.41
CA LEU A 81 2.97 12.88 12.69
C LEU A 81 2.06 12.90 11.47
N ILE A 82 0.81 13.37 11.62
CA ILE A 82 -0.15 13.52 10.52
C ILE A 82 0.44 14.42 9.42
N LYS A 83 1.02 15.56 9.77
CA LYS A 83 1.69 16.45 8.80
C LYS A 83 2.88 15.79 8.10
N LYS A 84 3.64 14.93 8.76
CA LYS A 84 4.69 14.15 8.11
C LYS A 84 4.11 13.14 7.12
N VAL A 85 3.03 12.46 7.51
CA VAL A 85 2.34 11.48 6.66
C VAL A 85 1.72 12.16 5.43
N GLU A 86 1.12 13.34 5.58
CA GLU A 86 0.57 14.14 4.48
C GLU A 86 1.64 14.54 3.43
N ASN A 87 2.89 14.67 3.84
CA ASN A 87 4.01 15.00 2.94
C ASN A 87 4.67 13.78 2.31
N VAL A 88 4.19 12.57 2.56
CA VAL A 88 4.68 11.36 1.89
C VAL A 88 4.13 11.32 0.46
N ASP A 89 4.98 11.01 -0.50
CA ASP A 89 4.59 10.88 -1.89
C ASP A 89 3.45 9.86 -2.04
N HIS A 90 2.50 10.16 -2.93
CA HIS A 90 1.32 9.33 -3.20
C HIS A 90 0.27 9.27 -2.07
N VAL A 91 0.40 10.08 -1.03
CA VAL A 91 -0.68 10.35 -0.08
C VAL A 91 -1.59 11.42 -0.65
N ALA A 92 -2.83 11.05 -1.00
CA ALA A 92 -3.81 11.99 -1.56
C ALA A 92 -4.48 12.83 -0.48
N GLN A 93 -4.79 12.23 0.67
CA GLN A 93 -5.46 12.90 1.78
C GLN A 93 -5.28 12.13 3.09
N VAL A 94 -5.16 12.86 4.19
CA VAL A 94 -5.30 12.29 5.54
C VAL A 94 -6.59 12.83 6.18
N ILE A 95 -7.40 11.96 6.75
CA ILE A 95 -8.61 12.31 7.49
C ILE A 95 -8.34 12.02 8.95
N SER A 96 -8.22 13.08 9.74
CA SER A 96 -7.99 13.05 11.18
C SER A 96 -9.03 13.87 11.92
N TYR A 97 -9.10 13.70 13.24
CA TYR A 97 -9.95 14.52 14.10
C TYR A 97 -9.66 16.02 13.95
N THR A 98 -8.41 16.39 14.11
CA THR A 98 -7.96 17.80 14.02
C THR A 98 -8.09 18.36 12.60
N GLY A 99 -7.93 17.53 11.57
CA GLY A 99 -8.14 17.92 10.18
C GLY A 99 -9.61 18.25 9.83
N ILE A 100 -10.57 17.62 10.53
CA ILE A 100 -12.01 17.88 10.31
C ILE A 100 -12.50 19.03 11.17
N VAL A 101 -12.12 19.04 12.43
CA VAL A 101 -12.64 19.98 13.44
C VAL A 101 -11.87 21.30 13.43
N GLY A 102 -10.57 21.25 13.11
CA GLY A 102 -9.64 22.37 13.23
C GLY A 102 -8.72 22.24 14.45
N GLU A 103 -7.45 22.61 14.27
CA GLU A 103 -6.42 22.50 15.31
C GLU A 103 -6.71 23.40 16.54
N ASP A 104 -7.45 24.50 16.35
CA ASP A 104 -7.74 25.51 17.39
C ASP A 104 -9.04 25.23 18.14
N VAL A 105 -9.81 24.20 17.80
CA VAL A 105 -11.08 23.88 18.44
C VAL A 105 -10.86 22.99 19.66
N PRO A 106 -11.18 23.48 20.89
CA PRO A 106 -11.07 22.65 22.09
C PRO A 106 -11.93 21.38 21.98
N SER A 107 -11.39 20.24 22.41
CA SER A 107 -12.06 18.93 22.33
C SER A 107 -13.40 18.89 23.09
N GLU A 108 -13.56 19.74 24.12
CA GLU A 108 -14.79 19.90 24.92
C GLU A 108 -15.94 20.50 24.12
N MET A 109 -15.65 21.26 23.07
CA MET A 109 -16.67 21.86 22.19
C MET A 109 -17.22 20.86 21.16
N VAL A 110 -16.55 19.74 20.97
CA VAL A 110 -16.96 18.75 19.98
C VAL A 110 -17.84 17.67 20.62
N PRO A 111 -18.97 17.30 19.98
CA PRO A 111 -19.84 16.27 20.52
C PRO A 111 -19.07 14.96 20.77
N SER A 112 -19.20 14.39 21.97
CA SER A 112 -18.48 13.17 22.38
C SER A 112 -18.73 11.98 21.44
N LYS A 113 -19.91 11.91 20.79
CA LYS A 113 -20.24 10.89 19.81
C LYS A 113 -19.33 10.96 18.58
N PHE A 114 -18.99 12.18 18.12
CA PHE A 114 -18.11 12.38 16.99
C PHE A 114 -16.64 12.08 17.37
N ARG A 115 -16.18 12.58 18.51
CA ARG A 115 -14.81 12.36 19.00
C ARG A 115 -14.47 10.86 19.13
N LYS A 116 -15.43 10.04 19.61
CA LYS A 116 -15.25 8.58 19.78
C LYS A 116 -14.92 7.81 18.50
N TYR A 117 -15.13 8.37 17.32
CA TYR A 117 -14.73 7.74 16.06
C TYR A 117 -13.22 7.83 15.82
N PHE A 118 -12.57 8.82 16.43
CA PHE A 118 -11.16 9.12 16.22
C PHE A 118 -10.30 8.90 17.46
N GLU A 119 -10.88 9.06 18.65
CA GLU A 119 -10.17 8.99 19.92
C GLU A 119 -10.83 8.00 20.87
N ASN A 120 -10.01 7.25 21.59
CA ASN A 120 -10.46 6.38 22.67
C ASN A 120 -9.69 6.72 23.94
N ASP A 121 -10.34 7.49 24.82
CA ASP A 121 -9.77 7.96 26.09
C ASP A 121 -9.36 6.82 27.04
N SER A 122 -10.02 5.65 26.94
CA SER A 122 -9.72 4.50 27.83
C SER A 122 -8.43 3.76 27.48
N THR A 123 -7.99 3.86 26.23
CA THR A 123 -6.78 3.20 25.71
C THR A 123 -5.73 4.19 25.25
N ASP A 124 -5.99 5.49 25.40
CA ASP A 124 -5.15 6.59 24.90
C ASP A 124 -4.71 6.34 23.45
N THR A 125 -5.72 6.14 22.59
CA THR A 125 -5.51 5.84 21.16
C THR A 125 -6.19 6.86 20.28
N THR A 126 -5.49 7.25 19.21
CA THR A 126 -6.02 8.11 18.16
C THR A 126 -6.01 7.38 16.83
N LEU A 127 -7.10 7.48 16.08
CA LEU A 127 -7.31 6.90 14.76
C LEU A 127 -7.32 8.00 13.72
N PHE A 128 -6.62 7.79 12.60
CA PHE A 128 -6.79 8.57 11.37
C PHE A 128 -6.75 7.68 10.14
N ALA A 129 -7.34 8.14 9.05
CA ALA A 129 -7.36 7.42 7.78
C ALA A 129 -6.49 8.14 6.75
N ILE A 130 -5.78 7.34 5.95
CA ILE A 130 -4.94 7.80 4.84
C ILE A 130 -5.56 7.31 3.55
N PHE A 131 -5.71 8.20 2.57
CA PHE A 131 -6.07 7.86 1.20
C PHE A 131 -4.86 8.08 0.29
N PHE A 132 -4.66 7.15 -0.64
CA PHE A 132 -3.59 7.18 -1.62
C PHE A 132 -4.15 7.49 -3.02
N ASP A 133 -3.34 8.09 -3.87
CA ASP A 133 -3.68 8.47 -5.24
C ASP A 133 -3.59 7.30 -6.23
N ASN A 134 -3.15 6.14 -5.79
CA ASN A 134 -3.00 4.93 -6.58
C ASN A 134 -3.78 3.74 -6.01
N THR A 135 -3.87 2.64 -6.77
CA THR A 135 -4.56 1.43 -6.34
C THR A 135 -3.85 0.71 -5.20
N THR A 136 -4.56 -0.18 -4.53
CA THR A 136 -4.12 -0.93 -3.33
C THR A 136 -2.80 -1.69 -3.55
N SER A 137 -2.58 -2.26 -4.72
CA SER A 137 -1.40 -3.07 -5.06
C SER A 137 -0.36 -2.33 -5.91
N SER A 138 -0.52 -1.03 -6.11
CA SER A 138 0.48 -0.19 -6.78
C SER A 138 1.80 -0.19 -6.01
N ASP A 139 2.92 -0.24 -6.73
CA ASP A 139 4.24 -0.08 -6.13
C ASP A 139 4.35 1.27 -5.37
N ASP A 140 3.70 2.31 -5.87
CA ASP A 140 3.69 3.65 -5.26
C ASP A 140 2.98 3.63 -3.90
N THR A 141 1.78 3.03 -3.82
CA THR A 141 1.04 2.87 -2.56
C THR A 141 1.83 2.02 -1.56
N MET A 142 2.45 0.93 -1.98
CA MET A 142 3.25 0.07 -1.11
C MET A 142 4.52 0.77 -0.61
N ASN A 143 5.16 1.58 -1.45
CA ASN A 143 6.31 2.41 -1.07
C ASN A 143 5.89 3.50 -0.08
N ALA A 144 4.76 4.18 -0.31
CA ALA A 144 4.20 5.16 0.61
C ALA A 144 3.94 4.54 2.00
N ILE A 145 3.30 3.36 2.07
CA ILE A 145 3.07 2.64 3.34
C ILE A 145 4.39 2.30 4.03
N THR A 146 5.39 1.86 3.27
CA THR A 146 6.71 1.53 3.83
C THR A 146 7.40 2.78 4.38
N GLN A 147 7.27 3.93 3.70
CA GLN A 147 7.80 5.20 4.17
C GLN A 147 7.05 5.68 5.41
N ILE A 148 5.72 5.61 5.44
CA ILE A 148 4.90 5.97 6.60
C ILE A 148 5.31 5.15 7.84
N ARG A 149 5.58 3.85 7.68
CA ARG A 149 6.10 3.01 8.77
C ARG A 149 7.43 3.48 9.34
N LYS A 150 8.32 3.98 8.49
CA LYS A 150 9.58 4.58 8.92
C LYS A 150 9.37 5.89 9.67
N GLU A 151 8.48 6.75 9.17
CA GLU A 151 8.16 8.03 9.81
C GLU A 151 7.46 7.86 11.17
N THR A 152 6.70 6.78 11.34
CA THR A 152 6.00 6.46 12.59
C THR A 152 6.91 5.77 13.61
N GLU A 153 8.09 5.30 13.24
CA GLU A 153 9.10 4.67 14.11
C GLU A 153 8.52 3.56 15.02
N GLY A 154 7.50 2.84 14.57
CA GLY A 154 6.81 1.81 15.36
C GLY A 154 5.85 2.34 16.43
N GLN A 155 5.59 3.65 16.47
CA GLN A 155 4.61 4.27 17.37
C GLN A 155 3.17 4.20 16.85
N ALA A 156 2.99 3.75 15.63
CA ALA A 156 1.68 3.60 14.99
C ALA A 156 1.49 2.20 14.41
N PHE A 157 0.26 1.73 14.45
CA PHE A 157 -0.19 0.52 13.77
C PHE A 157 -0.92 0.91 12.50
N ILE A 158 -0.45 0.43 11.35
CA ILE A 158 -1.08 0.65 10.06
C ILE A 158 -1.86 -0.60 9.67
N SER A 159 -3.14 -0.45 9.36
CA SER A 159 -4.06 -1.51 8.98
C SER A 159 -4.84 -1.13 7.72
N GLY A 160 -5.54 -2.10 7.14
CA GLY A 160 -6.29 -1.94 5.89
C GLY A 160 -5.71 -2.77 4.76
N MET A 161 -6.46 -2.89 3.66
CA MET A 161 -6.09 -3.76 2.55
C MET A 161 -4.72 -3.40 1.97
N SER A 162 -4.42 -2.12 1.83
CA SER A 162 -3.14 -1.66 1.30
C SER A 162 -1.94 -2.07 2.19
N ALA A 163 -2.12 -2.02 3.52
CA ALA A 163 -1.11 -2.48 4.47
C ALA A 163 -0.90 -4.00 4.38
N VAL A 164 -1.99 -4.78 4.29
CA VAL A 164 -1.94 -6.25 4.16
C VAL A 164 -1.23 -6.65 2.87
N VAL A 165 -1.54 -6.00 1.74
CA VAL A 165 -0.87 -6.26 0.45
C VAL A 165 0.63 -5.96 0.55
N THR A 166 0.99 -4.84 1.18
CA THR A 166 2.40 -4.46 1.41
C THR A 166 3.14 -5.51 2.25
N ASP A 167 2.51 -6.01 3.32
CA ASP A 167 3.09 -7.03 4.18
C ASP A 167 3.27 -8.36 3.44
N THR A 168 2.26 -8.77 2.67
CA THR A 168 2.31 -10.01 1.89
C THR A 168 3.43 -9.99 0.85
N LYS A 169 3.73 -8.82 0.26
CA LYS A 169 4.84 -8.65 -0.68
C LYS A 169 6.20 -8.77 0.00
N ASN A 170 6.30 -8.37 1.26
CA ASN A 170 7.55 -8.28 2.01
C ASN A 170 7.87 -9.55 2.82
N LEU A 171 6.98 -10.56 2.82
CA LEU A 171 7.18 -11.90 3.39
C LEU A 171 7.97 -12.80 2.44
#